data_8ae316fcf7396acc5ba8d5d5c69266b7
#
_entry.id   8ae316fcf7396acc5ba8d5d5c69266b7
#
_cell.length_a   1.000
_cell.length_b   1.000
_cell.length_c   1.000
_cell.angle_alpha   90.00
_cell.angle_beta   90.00
_cell.angle_gamma   90.00
#
_symmetry.space_group_name_H-M   'P 1'
#
loop_
_entity.id
_entity.type
_entity.pdbx_description
1 polymer ?
#
loop_
_entity_poly.entity_id
_entity_poly.type
_entity_poly.pdbx_seq_one_letter_code
_entity_poly.pdbx_strand_id
1 'polypeptide(L)'
;MVESEDTAKSAADVAEGKLLGVGAVASSLAAERFGLEILKENIETYKQNFTRFLVMDDSIDVPQEKVNKVSVCFTLPHTPGSLAKILTILSFYDMNLTRIQSLPIPGKKWQYFFYADITFSDYNRYTQALAAIRPLMDGIDIMGEYISGTEL
;
A
#
# COMPACT_ATOMS: atom_id res chain seq x y z
N MET A 1 -22.52 -17.04 3.87
CA MET A 1 -21.19 -16.64 4.33
C MET A 1 -21.39 -15.46 5.24
N VAL A 2 -20.79 -15.44 6.41
CA VAL A 2 -20.88 -14.34 7.40
C VAL A 2 -19.50 -13.68 7.42
N GLU A 3 -19.47 -12.36 7.34
CA GLU A 3 -18.25 -11.56 7.39
C GLU A 3 -17.76 -11.44 8.83
N SER A 4 -16.47 -11.50 9.05
CA SER A 4 -15.83 -11.43 10.38
C SER A 4 -14.70 -10.38 10.35
N GLU A 5 -14.25 -9.93 11.50
CA GLU A 5 -13.19 -8.94 11.63
C GLU A 5 -11.86 -9.40 11.02
N ASP A 6 -11.50 -10.67 11.29
CA ASP A 6 -10.35 -11.32 10.66
C ASP A 6 -10.49 -12.86 10.64
N THR A 7 -9.67 -13.50 9.82
CA THR A 7 -9.72 -14.94 9.59
C THR A 7 -9.21 -15.75 10.79
N ALA A 8 -8.21 -15.26 11.52
CA ALA A 8 -7.67 -15.96 12.69
C ALA A 8 -8.65 -15.91 13.85
N LYS A 9 -9.35 -14.78 14.05
CA LYS A 9 -10.42 -14.66 15.03
C LYS A 9 -11.59 -15.60 14.73
N SER A 10 -11.97 -15.73 13.46
CA SER A 10 -12.99 -16.69 13.03
C SER A 10 -12.63 -18.12 13.42
N ALA A 11 -11.38 -18.52 13.22
CA ALA A 11 -10.88 -19.83 13.61
C ALA A 11 -10.90 -20.02 15.14
N ALA A 12 -10.50 -19.01 15.90
CA ALA A 12 -10.54 -19.03 17.36
C ALA A 12 -11.98 -19.18 17.89
N ASP A 13 -12.94 -18.42 17.35
CA ASP A 13 -14.37 -18.48 17.75
C ASP A 13 -14.98 -19.86 17.47
N VAL A 14 -14.61 -20.53 16.41
CA VAL A 14 -15.01 -21.91 16.11
C VAL A 14 -14.38 -22.88 17.13
N ALA A 15 -13.09 -22.76 17.42
CA ALA A 15 -12.37 -23.62 18.36
C ALA A 15 -12.88 -23.48 19.79
N GLU A 16 -13.25 -22.28 20.21
CA GLU A 16 -13.80 -22.00 21.54
C GLU A 16 -15.27 -22.46 21.69
N GLY A 17 -15.84 -23.05 20.64
CA GLY A 17 -17.22 -23.55 20.66
C GLY A 17 -18.30 -22.47 20.66
N LYS A 18 -17.92 -21.21 20.37
CA LYS A 18 -18.87 -20.09 20.30
C LYS A 18 -19.81 -20.20 19.10
N LEU A 19 -19.36 -20.91 18.03
CA LEU A 19 -20.10 -21.08 16.78
C LEU A 19 -20.22 -22.58 16.46
N LEU A 20 -21.39 -23.16 16.69
CA LEU A 20 -21.68 -24.57 16.37
C LEU A 20 -22.22 -24.71 14.94
N GLY A 21 -21.79 -25.74 14.23
CA GLY A 21 -22.27 -26.05 12.87
C GLY A 21 -21.77 -25.10 11.80
N VAL A 22 -20.66 -24.41 12.03
CA VAL A 22 -20.02 -23.50 11.10
C VAL A 22 -18.55 -23.88 10.92
N GLY A 23 -17.98 -23.53 9.76
CA GLY A 23 -16.55 -23.59 9.47
C GLY A 23 -15.96 -22.19 9.32
N ALA A 24 -14.67 -22.04 9.59
CA ALA A 24 -13.93 -20.82 9.36
C ALA A 24 -13.07 -20.94 8.08
N VAL A 25 -12.95 -19.84 7.33
CA VAL A 25 -11.94 -19.69 6.29
C VAL A 25 -10.74 -19.01 6.92
N ALA A 26 -9.61 -19.72 7.03
CA ALA A 26 -8.41 -19.24 7.70
C ALA A 26 -7.15 -19.89 7.11
N SER A 27 -5.97 -19.51 7.59
CA SER A 27 -4.71 -20.16 7.22
C SER A 27 -4.57 -21.53 7.87
N SER A 28 -3.75 -22.42 7.28
CA SER A 28 -3.37 -23.70 7.88
C SER A 28 -2.72 -23.52 9.25
N LEU A 29 -1.92 -22.46 9.43
CA LEU A 29 -1.31 -22.11 10.71
C LEU A 29 -2.36 -21.81 11.80
N ALA A 30 -3.49 -21.18 11.44
CA ALA A 30 -4.58 -20.96 12.39
C ALA A 30 -5.25 -22.27 12.79
N ALA A 31 -5.45 -23.19 11.85
CA ALA A 31 -5.98 -24.52 12.15
C ALA A 31 -5.07 -25.29 13.12
N GLU A 32 -3.77 -25.29 12.86
CA GLU A 32 -2.77 -25.93 13.74
C GLU A 32 -2.80 -25.29 15.15
N ARG A 33 -2.75 -23.96 15.23
CA ARG A 33 -2.72 -23.23 16.50
C ARG A 33 -3.95 -23.46 17.36
N PHE A 34 -5.11 -23.56 16.75
CA PHE A 34 -6.39 -23.73 17.46
C PHE A 34 -6.89 -25.17 17.52
N GLY A 35 -6.12 -26.15 17.03
CA GLY A 35 -6.47 -27.56 17.03
C GLY A 35 -7.71 -27.88 16.19
N LEU A 36 -7.88 -27.21 15.06
CA LEU A 36 -9.00 -27.40 14.14
C LEU A 36 -8.63 -28.34 12.99
N GLU A 37 -9.60 -29.12 12.54
CA GLU A 37 -9.47 -29.95 11.35
C GLU A 37 -9.62 -29.11 10.06
N ILE A 38 -8.71 -29.32 9.11
CA ILE A 38 -8.79 -28.67 7.78
C ILE A 38 -9.71 -29.51 6.89
N LEU A 39 -10.89 -29.00 6.60
CA LEU A 39 -11.88 -29.67 5.76
C LEU A 39 -11.52 -29.60 4.27
N LYS A 40 -10.92 -28.50 3.83
CA LYS A 40 -10.49 -28.28 2.45
C LYS A 40 -9.38 -27.25 2.40
N GLU A 41 -8.33 -27.58 1.64
CA GLU A 41 -7.19 -26.69 1.36
C GLU A 41 -7.35 -25.95 0.03
N ASN A 42 -6.59 -24.88 -0.14
CA ASN A 42 -6.45 -24.14 -1.39
C ASN A 42 -7.78 -23.66 -1.96
N ILE A 43 -8.64 -23.10 -1.10
CA ILE A 43 -9.98 -22.64 -1.47
C ILE A 43 -10.02 -21.21 -2.00
N GLU A 44 -8.87 -20.50 -2.01
CA GLU A 44 -8.77 -19.16 -2.55
C GLU A 44 -9.11 -19.12 -4.04
N THR A 45 -9.91 -18.14 -4.45
CA THR A 45 -10.33 -17.95 -5.85
C THR A 45 -9.15 -17.58 -6.75
N TYR A 46 -8.25 -16.74 -6.22
CA TYR A 46 -7.06 -16.28 -6.94
C TYR A 46 -5.82 -16.83 -6.25
N LYS A 47 -5.01 -17.60 -7.00
CA LYS A 47 -3.76 -18.19 -6.49
C LYS A 47 -2.66 -17.16 -6.24
N GLN A 48 -2.75 -16.00 -6.88
CA GLN A 48 -1.85 -14.86 -6.68
C GLN A 48 -2.54 -13.82 -5.80
N ASN A 49 -2.57 -14.05 -4.50
CA ASN A 49 -3.10 -13.11 -3.52
C ASN A 49 -1.97 -12.73 -2.55
N PHE A 50 -1.44 -11.51 -2.74
CA PHE A 50 -0.33 -11.03 -1.94
C PHE A 50 -0.80 -9.99 -0.93
N THR A 51 -0.31 -10.11 0.30
CA THR A 51 -0.48 -9.08 1.33
C THR A 51 0.82 -8.28 1.46
N ARG A 52 0.73 -6.96 1.28
CA ARG A 52 1.87 -6.07 1.48
C ARG A 52 1.90 -5.58 2.91
N PHE A 53 3.00 -5.83 3.60
CA PHE A 53 3.29 -5.28 4.92
C PHE A 53 4.15 -4.03 4.78
N LEU A 54 3.80 -2.98 5.54
CA LEU A 54 4.60 -1.76 5.67
C LEU A 54 5.26 -1.79 7.04
N VAL A 55 6.58 -1.68 7.06
CA VAL A 55 7.36 -1.48 8.29
C VAL A 55 7.55 0.02 8.46
N MET A 56 7.08 0.56 9.59
CA MET A 56 7.21 1.98 9.92
C MET A 56 8.04 2.12 11.17
N ASP A 57 9.01 3.03 11.14
CA ASP A 57 9.88 3.37 12.27
C ASP A 57 10.34 4.82 12.11
N ASP A 58 10.56 5.51 13.22
CA ASP A 58 11.04 6.90 13.22
C ASP A 58 12.53 7.02 12.87
N SER A 59 13.27 5.91 12.88
CA SER A 59 14.73 5.86 12.77
C SER A 59 15.26 5.03 11.59
N ILE A 60 14.44 4.76 10.57
CA ILE A 60 14.93 4.02 9.39
C ILE A 60 15.88 4.92 8.60
N ASP A 61 17.17 4.71 8.73
CA ASP A 61 18.21 5.35 7.94
C ASP A 61 18.64 4.43 6.78
N VAL A 62 18.32 4.84 5.56
CA VAL A 62 18.68 4.13 4.34
C VAL A 62 19.69 4.95 3.57
N PRO A 63 20.91 4.42 3.28
CA PRO A 63 21.87 5.11 2.43
C PRO A 63 21.24 5.50 1.09
N GLN A 64 21.42 6.75 0.66
CA GLN A 64 20.78 7.31 -0.55
C GLN A 64 21.01 6.47 -1.81
N GLU A 65 22.20 5.90 -1.94
CA GLU A 65 22.56 5.04 -3.07
C GLU A 65 21.76 3.72 -3.14
N LYS A 66 21.07 3.35 -2.06
CA LYS A 66 20.23 2.15 -1.99
C LYS A 66 18.75 2.46 -2.10
N VAL A 67 18.37 3.73 -1.93
CA VAL A 67 16.97 4.15 -2.04
C VAL A 67 16.52 4.00 -3.50
N ASN A 68 15.45 3.25 -3.69
CA ASN A 68 14.85 3.02 -5.01
C ASN A 68 13.33 3.17 -5.02
N LYS A 69 12.75 3.57 -3.87
CA LYS A 69 11.32 3.79 -3.73
C LYS A 69 11.03 4.92 -2.75
N VAL A 70 10.00 5.70 -3.06
CA VAL A 70 9.47 6.76 -2.21
C VAL A 70 7.97 6.65 -2.09
N SER A 71 7.46 6.92 -0.89
CA SER A 71 6.03 7.17 -0.67
C SER A 71 5.83 8.66 -0.42
N VAL A 72 4.92 9.27 -1.18
CA VAL A 72 4.62 10.69 -1.11
C VAL A 72 3.13 10.94 -0.89
N CYS A 73 2.82 12.02 -0.19
CA CYS A 73 1.49 12.61 -0.12
C CYS A 73 1.52 13.99 -0.74
N PHE A 74 0.63 14.28 -1.69
CA PHE A 74 0.60 15.59 -2.32
C PHE A 74 -0.83 16.07 -2.61
N THR A 75 -0.95 17.38 -2.81
CA THR A 75 -2.18 18.05 -3.20
C THR A 75 -1.98 18.82 -4.50
N LEU A 76 -3.03 18.91 -5.29
CA LEU A 76 -3.00 19.56 -6.62
C LEU A 76 -4.10 20.59 -6.74
N PRO A 77 -3.87 21.66 -7.52
CA PRO A 77 -4.92 22.58 -7.94
C PRO A 77 -6.04 21.80 -8.65
N HIS A 78 -7.30 22.10 -8.32
CA HIS A 78 -8.45 21.48 -8.96
C HIS A 78 -8.69 22.06 -10.37
N THR A 79 -7.78 21.77 -11.29
CA THR A 79 -7.85 22.21 -12.68
C THR A 79 -7.69 21.01 -13.62
N PRO A 80 -8.30 21.06 -14.83
CA PRO A 80 -8.17 19.99 -15.80
C PRO A 80 -6.71 19.65 -16.10
N GLY A 81 -6.37 18.37 -16.04
CA GLY A 81 -5.04 17.88 -16.38
C GLY A 81 -3.97 18.05 -15.29
N SER A 82 -4.27 18.58 -14.08
CA SER A 82 -3.26 18.75 -13.02
C SER A 82 -2.52 17.45 -12.71
N LEU A 83 -3.22 16.36 -12.45
CA LEU A 83 -2.60 15.06 -12.21
C LEU A 83 -1.87 14.52 -13.45
N ALA A 84 -2.44 14.68 -14.63
CA ALA A 84 -1.81 14.19 -15.87
C ALA A 84 -0.46 14.87 -16.11
N LYS A 85 -0.32 16.17 -15.85
CA LYS A 85 0.97 16.88 -15.96
C LYS A 85 2.03 16.28 -15.04
N ILE A 86 1.68 15.99 -13.79
CA ILE A 86 2.59 15.37 -12.83
C ILE A 86 3.04 14.00 -13.34
N LEU A 87 2.10 13.14 -13.74
CA LEU A 87 2.40 11.80 -14.25
C LEU A 87 3.28 11.84 -15.50
N THR A 88 3.03 12.79 -16.40
CA THR A 88 3.85 12.99 -17.60
C THR A 88 5.28 13.37 -17.24
N ILE A 89 5.48 14.32 -16.30
CA ILE A 89 6.82 14.71 -15.87
C ILE A 89 7.53 13.53 -15.22
N LEU A 90 6.89 12.82 -14.30
CA LEU A 90 7.47 11.63 -13.67
C LEU A 90 7.92 10.60 -14.71
N SER A 91 7.12 10.38 -15.76
CA SER A 91 7.47 9.47 -16.87
C SER A 91 8.73 9.90 -17.61
N PHE A 92 8.94 11.21 -17.86
CA PHE A 92 10.17 11.72 -18.50
C PHE A 92 11.45 11.49 -17.68
N TYR A 93 11.29 11.37 -16.36
CA TYR A 93 12.39 11.05 -15.46
C TYR A 93 12.56 9.55 -15.19
N ASP A 94 11.84 8.67 -15.93
CA ASP A 94 11.82 7.22 -15.78
C ASP A 94 11.34 6.78 -14.38
N MET A 95 10.44 7.56 -13.78
CA MET A 95 9.78 7.20 -12.53
C MET A 95 8.59 6.29 -12.81
N ASN A 96 8.42 5.21 -12.05
CA ASN A 96 7.28 4.32 -12.18
C ASN A 96 6.39 4.38 -10.94
N LEU A 97 5.08 4.59 -11.14
CA LEU A 97 4.10 4.51 -10.07
C LEU A 97 3.69 3.05 -9.81
N THR A 98 3.89 2.59 -8.60
CA THR A 98 3.43 1.27 -8.16
C THR A 98 2.10 1.34 -7.41
N ARG A 99 1.72 2.53 -6.95
CA ARG A 99 0.43 2.81 -6.30
C ARG A 99 0.07 4.27 -6.47
N ILE A 100 -1.23 4.54 -6.65
CA ILE A 100 -1.81 5.87 -6.47
C ILE A 100 -3.20 5.73 -5.85
N GLN A 101 -3.49 6.54 -4.86
CA GLN A 101 -4.79 6.59 -4.19
C GLN A 101 -5.12 8.03 -3.84
N SER A 102 -6.38 8.43 -4.04
CA SER A 102 -6.85 9.74 -3.62
C SER A 102 -7.82 9.62 -2.45
N LEU A 103 -7.71 10.56 -1.50
CA LEU A 103 -8.65 10.73 -0.40
C LEU A 103 -9.15 12.16 -0.37
N PRO A 104 -10.48 12.40 -0.21
CA PRO A 104 -11.01 13.75 -0.09
C PRO A 104 -10.44 14.47 1.12
N ILE A 105 -10.13 15.76 0.98
CA ILE A 105 -9.72 16.59 2.12
C ILE A 105 -10.97 17.00 2.89
N PRO A 106 -11.09 16.64 4.20
CA PRO A 106 -12.25 17.02 5.00
C PRO A 106 -12.49 18.52 4.97
N GLY A 107 -13.74 18.91 4.71
CA GLY A 107 -14.14 20.33 4.69
C GLY A 107 -13.75 21.11 3.42
N LYS A 108 -13.05 20.52 2.47
CA LYS A 108 -12.67 21.18 1.20
C LYS A 108 -13.32 20.49 0.01
N LYS A 109 -14.20 21.20 -0.68
CA LYS A 109 -14.86 20.69 -1.90
C LYS A 109 -13.84 20.50 -3.03
N TRP A 110 -13.89 19.34 -3.69
CA TRP A 110 -13.11 19.01 -4.90
C TRP A 110 -11.58 19.02 -4.69
N GLN A 111 -11.10 18.98 -3.45
CA GLN A 111 -9.68 18.85 -3.13
C GLN A 111 -9.38 17.48 -2.54
N TYR A 112 -8.24 16.93 -2.92
CA TYR A 112 -7.83 15.56 -2.60
C TYR A 112 -6.38 15.53 -2.16
N PHE A 113 -6.10 14.67 -1.16
CA PHE A 113 -4.76 14.13 -0.96
C PHE A 113 -4.54 13.01 -1.95
N PHE A 114 -3.40 13.01 -2.62
CA PHE A 114 -2.92 11.92 -3.45
C PHE A 114 -1.77 11.24 -2.72
N TYR A 115 -1.93 9.95 -2.45
CA TYR A 115 -0.89 9.10 -1.91
C TYR A 115 -0.32 8.27 -3.04
N ALA A 116 0.98 8.37 -3.29
CA ALA A 116 1.63 7.64 -4.36
C ALA A 116 2.91 6.96 -3.88
N ASP A 117 3.12 5.73 -4.35
CA ASP A 117 4.38 5.02 -4.23
C ASP A 117 5.07 5.04 -5.59
N ILE A 118 6.29 5.56 -5.63
CA ILE A 118 7.07 5.77 -6.84
C ILE A 118 8.38 5.01 -6.73
N THR A 119 8.72 4.22 -7.75
CA THR A 119 10.01 3.53 -7.86
C THR A 119 10.89 4.19 -8.90
N PHE A 120 12.20 4.10 -8.69
CA PHE A 120 13.22 4.68 -9.56
C PHE A 120 14.54 3.90 -9.43
N SER A 121 15.43 4.06 -10.39
CA SER A 121 16.75 3.44 -10.41
C SER A 121 17.89 4.42 -10.11
N ASP A 122 17.64 5.73 -10.19
CA ASP A 122 18.63 6.79 -10.00
C ASP A 122 18.08 7.86 -9.06
N TYR A 123 18.73 8.02 -7.90
CA TYR A 123 18.32 8.98 -6.89
C TYR A 123 18.45 10.44 -7.36
N ASN A 124 19.44 10.75 -8.20
CA ASN A 124 19.59 12.11 -8.73
C ASN A 124 18.45 12.46 -9.70
N ARG A 125 18.05 11.52 -10.56
CA ARG A 125 16.88 11.71 -11.43
C ARG A 125 15.59 11.88 -10.63
N TYR A 126 15.43 11.11 -9.55
CA TYR A 126 14.31 11.24 -8.64
C TYR A 126 14.26 12.64 -8.00
N THR A 127 15.37 13.16 -7.49
CA THR A 127 15.40 14.51 -6.90
C THR A 127 15.11 15.60 -7.93
N GLN A 128 15.59 15.45 -9.15
CA GLN A 128 15.26 16.35 -10.28
C GLN A 128 13.78 16.27 -10.65
N ALA A 129 13.19 15.08 -10.68
CA ALA A 129 11.75 14.89 -10.91
C ALA A 129 10.91 15.59 -9.86
N LEU A 130 11.27 15.44 -8.57
CA LEU A 130 10.59 16.13 -7.47
C LEU A 130 10.69 17.65 -7.60
N ALA A 131 11.88 18.17 -7.94
CA ALA A 131 12.07 19.59 -8.16
C ALA A 131 11.21 20.12 -9.32
N ALA A 132 11.05 19.34 -10.39
CA ALA A 132 10.26 19.70 -11.56
C ALA A 132 8.74 19.70 -11.28
N ILE A 133 8.23 18.78 -10.45
CA ILE A 133 6.79 18.68 -10.15
C ILE A 133 6.36 19.57 -9.01
N ARG A 134 7.24 19.89 -8.07
CA ARG A 134 6.92 20.72 -6.88
C ARG A 134 6.20 22.03 -7.19
N PRO A 135 6.59 22.85 -8.21
CA PRO A 135 5.90 24.09 -8.56
C PRO A 135 4.46 23.90 -9.08
N LEU A 136 4.08 22.69 -9.47
CA LEU A 136 2.77 22.35 -10.01
C LEU A 136 1.81 21.80 -8.95
N MET A 137 2.28 21.68 -7.72
CA MET A 137 1.54 21.16 -6.57
C MET A 137 1.21 22.26 -5.58
N ASP A 138 0.09 22.13 -4.86
CA ASP A 138 -0.23 22.99 -3.71
C ASP A 138 0.60 22.61 -2.49
N GLY A 139 1.01 21.33 -2.38
CA GLY A 139 1.87 20.80 -1.34
C GLY A 139 2.34 19.40 -1.64
N ILE A 140 3.50 19.02 -1.09
CA ILE A 140 4.05 17.65 -1.15
C ILE A 140 4.81 17.34 0.14
N ASP A 141 4.51 16.19 0.73
CA ASP A 141 5.17 15.61 1.87
C ASP A 141 5.80 14.27 1.47
N ILE A 142 7.07 14.08 1.78
CA ILE A 142 7.78 12.81 1.63
C ILE A 142 7.49 11.98 2.89
N MET A 143 6.72 10.92 2.74
CA MET A 143 6.34 10.04 3.84
C MET A 143 7.44 9.03 4.19
N GLY A 144 8.32 8.72 3.23
CA GLY A 144 9.47 7.86 3.42
C GLY A 144 10.19 7.55 2.13
N GLU A 145 11.51 7.44 2.23
CA GLU A 145 12.42 7.01 1.17
C GLU A 145 13.09 5.71 1.61
N TYR A 146 12.96 4.64 0.82
CA TYR A 146 13.36 3.31 1.27
C TYR A 146 13.71 2.37 0.12
N ILE A 147 14.20 1.18 0.49
CA ILE A 147 14.45 0.09 -0.46
C ILE A 147 13.13 -0.63 -0.71
N SER A 148 12.74 -0.80 -1.97
CA SER A 148 11.58 -1.62 -2.33
C SER A 148 11.76 -3.03 -1.80
N GLY A 149 10.74 -3.56 -1.11
CA GLY A 149 10.73 -4.96 -0.69
C GLY A 149 10.77 -5.91 -1.89
N THR A 150 11.30 -7.09 -1.67
CA THR A 150 11.26 -8.20 -2.63
C THR A 150 9.93 -8.95 -2.50
N GLU A 151 9.35 -9.38 -3.60
CA GLU A 151 8.31 -10.39 -3.60
C GLU A 151 8.94 -11.73 -3.17
N LEU A 152 8.34 -12.39 -2.19
CA LEU A 152 8.74 -13.70 -1.68
C LEU A 152 8.06 -14.82 -2.49
#